data_b71025f74184234379151a02377579dd
#
_entry.id   b71025f74184234379151a02377579dd
#
_cell.length_a   1.000
_cell.length_b   1.000
_cell.length_c   1.000
_cell.angle_alpha   90.00
_cell.angle_beta   90.00
_cell.angle_gamma   90.00
#
_symmetry.space_group_name_H-M   'P 1'
#
loop_
_entity.id
_entity.type
_entity.pdbx_description
1 polymer ?
#
loop_
_entity_poly.entity_id
_entity_poly.type
_entity_poly.pdbx_seq_one_letter_code
_entity_poly.pdbx_strand_id
1 'polypeptide(L)'
;MAMKVGIQLYSVRDEMKKDPVNAIRQVAEIGYKNLEFASPCADTDPGVGFGVDADTMVKLLDETGAKMVSGHIRPIDENTIDAIIAYHTKIGTKYLGQSADFYTGYDHLMERCAYYNWVGEKLAAHGMQFLIHNH
;
A
#
# COMPACT_ATOMS: atom_id res chain seq x y z
N MET A 1 -9.63 16.74 -20.01
CA MET A 1 -9.16 16.42 -18.62
C MET A 1 -7.77 15.81 -18.77
N ALA A 2 -6.74 16.33 -18.12
CA ALA A 2 -5.38 15.75 -18.21
C ALA A 2 -5.33 14.44 -17.43
N MET A 3 -4.64 13.44 -18.00
CA MET A 3 -4.43 12.15 -17.35
C MET A 3 -3.51 12.33 -16.13
N LYS A 4 -3.88 11.73 -15.00
CA LYS A 4 -3.03 11.73 -13.80
C LYS A 4 -2.01 10.61 -13.92
N VAL A 5 -0.75 10.93 -13.71
CA VAL A 5 0.36 9.98 -13.75
C VAL A 5 0.80 9.67 -12.31
N GLY A 6 1.12 8.43 -12.05
CA GLY A 6 1.67 7.96 -10.76
C GLY A 6 2.91 7.10 -10.96
N ILE A 7 3.55 6.76 -9.87
CA ILE A 7 4.70 5.85 -9.83
C ILE A 7 4.54 4.84 -8.70
N GLN A 8 4.90 3.59 -8.96
CA GLN A 8 5.08 2.61 -7.91
C GLN A 8 6.49 2.75 -7.32
N LEU A 9 6.59 2.94 -6.02
CA LEU A 9 7.85 3.17 -5.30
C LEU A 9 8.82 1.98 -5.36
N TYR A 10 8.31 0.79 -5.70
CA TYR A 10 9.18 -0.36 -5.98
C TYR A 10 10.11 -0.13 -7.17
N SER A 11 9.74 0.74 -8.11
CA SER A 11 10.58 1.13 -9.24
C SER A 11 11.84 1.89 -8.81
N VAL A 12 11.81 2.54 -7.65
CA VAL A 12 12.92 3.28 -7.04
C VAL A 12 13.36 2.65 -5.71
N ARG A 13 13.11 1.36 -5.52
CA ARG A 13 13.34 0.63 -4.28
C ARG A 13 14.77 0.72 -3.75
N ASP A 14 15.76 0.89 -4.62
CA ASP A 14 17.14 0.96 -4.19
C ASP A 14 17.45 2.31 -3.50
N GLU A 15 16.80 3.39 -3.92
CA GLU A 15 16.85 4.67 -3.24
C GLU A 15 15.95 4.67 -1.98
N MET A 16 14.80 4.03 -2.05
CA MET A 16 13.92 3.84 -0.87
C MET A 16 14.63 3.10 0.27
N LYS A 17 15.47 2.11 -0.04
CA LYS A 17 16.26 1.38 0.98
C LYS A 17 17.33 2.24 1.65
N LYS A 18 17.86 3.25 0.96
CA LYS A 18 18.91 4.14 1.49
C LYS A 18 18.31 5.23 2.36
N ASP A 19 17.33 5.95 1.82
CA ASP A 19 16.63 7.05 2.48
C ASP A 19 15.23 7.19 1.88
N PRO A 20 14.21 6.53 2.47
CA PRO A 20 12.85 6.52 1.92
C PRO A 20 12.20 7.91 1.91
N VAL A 21 12.49 8.74 2.90
CA VAL A 21 11.92 10.10 2.99
C VAL A 21 12.47 10.97 1.86
N ASN A 22 13.78 10.94 1.63
CA ASN A 22 14.39 11.70 0.55
C ASN A 22 14.00 11.15 -0.83
N ALA A 23 13.92 9.83 -1.00
CA ALA A 23 13.49 9.21 -2.25
C ALA A 23 12.06 9.63 -2.64
N ILE A 24 11.12 9.64 -1.70
CA ILE A 24 9.74 10.10 -1.95
C ILE A 24 9.73 11.60 -2.29
N ARG A 25 10.55 12.42 -1.61
CA ARG A 25 10.66 13.85 -1.91
C ARG A 25 11.17 14.10 -3.32
N GLN A 26 12.22 13.41 -3.75
CA GLN A 26 12.76 13.50 -5.10
C GLN A 26 11.75 13.05 -6.17
N VAL A 27 11.05 11.95 -5.94
CA VAL A 27 10.00 11.45 -6.83
C VAL A 27 8.89 12.49 -7.01
N ALA A 28 8.48 13.15 -5.91
CA ALA A 28 7.47 14.20 -5.96
C ALA A 28 7.98 15.48 -6.65
N GLU A 29 9.25 15.84 -6.48
CA GLU A 29 9.91 16.98 -7.16
C GLU A 29 9.99 16.78 -8.67
N ILE A 30 10.25 15.56 -9.15
CA ILE A 30 10.23 15.18 -10.56
C ILE A 30 8.83 15.36 -11.17
N GLY A 31 7.77 15.33 -10.33
CA GLY A 31 6.39 15.58 -10.75
C GLY A 31 5.42 14.42 -10.52
N TYR A 32 5.86 13.29 -9.99
CA TYR A 32 4.98 12.18 -9.63
C TYR A 32 4.27 12.47 -8.30
N LYS A 33 3.03 12.90 -8.38
CA LYS A 33 2.21 13.24 -7.21
C LYS A 33 1.27 12.14 -6.75
N ASN A 34 1.12 11.05 -7.52
CA ASN A 34 0.35 9.88 -7.14
C ASN A 34 1.31 8.72 -6.93
N LEU A 35 1.35 8.20 -5.72
CA LEU A 35 2.31 7.17 -5.32
C LEU A 35 1.59 5.86 -5.04
N GLU A 36 2.23 4.77 -5.39
CA GLU A 36 1.87 3.42 -5.00
C GLU A 36 3.05 2.77 -4.29
N PHE A 37 2.80 2.15 -3.13
CA PHE A 37 3.83 1.42 -2.40
C PHE A 37 3.75 -0.10 -2.66
N ALA A 38 4.81 -0.82 -2.26
CA ALA A 38 4.85 -2.28 -2.22
C ALA A 38 5.58 -2.73 -0.96
N SER A 39 4.86 -3.30 0.00
CA SER A 39 5.39 -3.80 1.27
C SER A 39 5.20 -5.31 1.40
N PRO A 40 6.28 -6.10 1.46
CA PRO A 40 6.21 -7.54 1.69
C PRO A 40 6.28 -7.95 3.16
N CYS A 41 6.27 -7.01 4.10
CA CYS A 41 6.62 -7.23 5.51
C CYS A 41 5.64 -6.56 6.49
N ALA A 42 4.33 -6.68 6.25
CA ALA A 42 3.30 -6.04 7.07
C ALA A 42 3.28 -6.48 8.56
N ASP A 43 3.86 -7.63 8.86
CA ASP A 43 4.07 -8.14 10.22
C ASP A 43 5.05 -7.30 11.04
N THR A 44 6.00 -6.65 10.38
CA THR A 44 7.00 -5.77 11.01
C THR A 44 6.87 -4.31 10.62
N ASP A 45 6.29 -4.04 9.45
CA ASP A 45 6.02 -2.70 8.92
C ASP A 45 4.64 -2.67 8.24
N PRO A 46 3.58 -2.27 8.96
CA PRO A 46 2.23 -2.22 8.42
C PRO A 46 2.02 -1.05 7.44
N GLY A 47 3.06 -0.26 7.18
CA GLY A 47 3.04 0.91 6.31
C GLY A 47 3.53 0.61 4.90
N VAL A 48 4.45 1.45 4.44
CA VAL A 48 4.94 1.43 3.05
C VAL A 48 6.13 0.49 2.83
N GLY A 49 6.59 -0.22 3.86
CA GLY A 49 7.62 -1.25 3.75
C GLY A 49 9.08 -0.77 3.82
N PHE A 50 9.31 0.44 4.32
CA PHE A 50 10.65 1.03 4.45
C PHE A 50 10.88 1.70 5.82
N GLY A 51 10.11 1.32 6.83
CA GLY A 51 10.28 1.81 8.20
C GLY A 51 9.87 3.27 8.42
N VAL A 52 9.06 3.85 7.54
CA VAL A 52 8.56 5.22 7.70
C VAL A 52 7.27 5.17 8.50
N ASP A 53 7.26 5.80 9.68
CA ASP A 53 6.05 5.88 10.50
C ASP A 53 4.98 6.78 9.87
N ALA A 54 3.73 6.60 10.31
CA ALA A 54 2.60 7.28 9.71
C ALA A 54 2.62 8.80 9.88
N ASP A 55 3.15 9.32 11.00
CA ASP A 55 3.25 10.76 11.24
C ASP A 55 4.28 11.42 10.31
N THR A 56 5.42 10.77 10.14
CA THR A 56 6.44 11.18 9.17
C THR A 56 5.90 11.14 7.75
N MET A 57 5.14 10.09 7.40
CA MET A 57 4.55 9.98 6.07
C MET A 57 3.50 11.06 5.82
N VAL A 58 2.61 11.36 6.77
CA VAL A 58 1.64 12.46 6.64
C VAL A 58 2.35 13.78 6.35
N LYS A 59 3.36 14.13 7.14
CA LYS A 59 4.14 15.37 6.94
C LYS A 59 4.78 15.41 5.55
N LEU A 60 5.38 14.31 5.12
CA LEU A 60 6.04 14.21 3.82
C LEU A 60 5.06 14.37 2.66
N LEU A 61 3.88 13.75 2.75
CA LEU A 61 2.83 13.88 1.73
C LEU A 61 2.29 15.33 1.67
N ASP A 62 2.10 15.97 2.83
CA ASP A 62 1.66 17.36 2.92
C ASP A 62 2.72 18.32 2.34
N GLU A 63 3.99 18.17 2.72
CA GLU A 63 5.11 18.98 2.24
C GLU A 63 5.28 18.88 0.72
N THR A 64 5.13 17.69 0.18
CA THR A 64 5.37 17.43 -1.25
C THR A 64 4.14 17.62 -2.14
N GLY A 65 2.95 17.68 -1.54
CA GLY A 65 1.68 17.65 -2.26
C GLY A 65 1.41 16.31 -2.97
N ALA A 66 2.13 15.26 -2.59
CA ALA A 66 1.92 13.91 -3.09
C ALA A 66 0.78 13.19 -2.33
N LYS A 67 0.27 12.11 -2.91
CA LYS A 67 -0.77 11.28 -2.32
C LYS A 67 -0.38 9.81 -2.44
N MET A 68 -0.50 9.06 -1.36
CA MET A 68 -0.42 7.61 -1.39
C MET A 68 -1.78 7.07 -1.84
N VAL A 69 -1.91 6.78 -3.13
CA VAL A 69 -3.19 6.39 -3.75
C VAL A 69 -3.49 4.93 -3.47
N SER A 70 -2.50 4.08 -3.66
CA SER A 70 -2.63 2.63 -3.57
C SER A 70 -1.35 1.98 -3.06
N GLY A 71 -1.43 0.70 -2.78
CA GLY A 71 -0.27 -0.11 -2.52
C GLY A 71 -0.56 -1.59 -2.41
N HIS A 72 0.48 -2.37 -2.60
CA HIS A 72 0.50 -3.80 -2.33
C HIS A 72 1.10 -4.05 -0.95
N ILE A 73 0.41 -4.83 -0.12
CA ILE A 73 0.88 -5.16 1.21
C ILE A 73 0.62 -6.64 1.51
N ARG A 74 1.53 -7.27 2.23
CA ARG A 74 1.39 -8.65 2.72
C ARG A 74 2.32 -8.91 3.91
N PRO A 75 2.02 -9.87 4.80
CA PRO A 75 0.73 -10.57 4.86
C PRO A 75 -0.39 -9.65 5.32
N ILE A 76 -1.64 -9.97 4.92
CA ILE A 76 -2.84 -9.39 5.51
C ILE A 76 -3.58 -10.53 6.21
N ASP A 77 -3.59 -10.53 7.52
CA ASP A 77 -4.25 -11.54 8.36
C ASP A 77 -4.79 -10.91 9.65
N GLU A 78 -5.33 -11.73 10.53
CA GLU A 78 -5.91 -11.27 11.79
C GLU A 78 -4.91 -10.52 12.70
N ASN A 79 -3.60 -10.77 12.55
CA ASN A 79 -2.56 -10.14 13.37
C ASN A 79 -2.10 -8.80 12.78
N THR A 80 -2.22 -8.61 11.47
CA THR A 80 -1.67 -7.44 10.76
C THR A 80 -2.71 -6.42 10.35
N ILE A 81 -3.96 -6.84 10.12
CA ILE A 81 -4.99 -6.01 9.47
C ILE A 81 -5.31 -4.73 10.23
N ASP A 82 -5.37 -4.76 11.55
CA ASP A 82 -5.72 -3.57 12.35
C ASP A 82 -4.61 -2.52 12.31
N ALA A 83 -3.34 -2.94 12.34
CA ALA A 83 -2.19 -2.04 12.20
C ALA A 83 -2.11 -1.44 10.79
N ILE A 84 -2.38 -2.25 9.75
CA ILE A 84 -2.47 -1.80 8.37
C ILE A 84 -3.57 -0.73 8.23
N ILE A 85 -4.77 -1.01 8.73
CA ILE A 85 -5.90 -0.08 8.68
C ILE A 85 -5.56 1.23 9.39
N ALA A 86 -4.99 1.17 10.58
CA ALA A 86 -4.62 2.35 11.36
C ALA A 86 -3.62 3.23 10.60
N TYR A 87 -2.56 2.63 10.06
CA TYR A 87 -1.55 3.35 9.28
C TYR A 87 -2.15 3.99 8.03
N HIS A 88 -2.83 3.18 7.20
CA HIS A 88 -3.30 3.62 5.89
C HIS A 88 -4.50 4.56 5.93
N THR A 89 -5.35 4.47 6.95
CA THR A 89 -6.37 5.48 7.22
C THR A 89 -5.73 6.84 7.50
N LYS A 90 -4.67 6.85 8.30
CA LYS A 90 -3.98 8.08 8.69
C LYS A 90 -3.31 8.79 7.52
N ILE A 91 -2.68 8.05 6.61
CA ILE A 91 -2.04 8.63 5.42
C ILE A 91 -2.98 8.81 4.22
N GLY A 92 -4.25 8.40 4.35
CA GLY A 92 -5.29 8.62 3.34
C GLY A 92 -5.25 7.69 2.14
N THR A 93 -4.63 6.51 2.24
CA THR A 93 -4.63 5.49 1.18
C THR A 93 -6.05 5.03 0.86
N LYS A 94 -6.36 4.88 -0.42
CA LYS A 94 -7.70 4.47 -0.88
C LYS A 94 -7.79 3.01 -1.31
N TYR A 95 -6.70 2.48 -1.85
CA TYR A 95 -6.68 1.15 -2.44
C TYR A 95 -5.54 0.34 -1.84
N LEU A 96 -5.88 -0.81 -1.28
CA LEU A 96 -4.90 -1.77 -0.77
C LEU A 96 -5.05 -3.10 -1.49
N GLY A 97 -3.96 -3.61 -2.04
CA GLY A 97 -3.93 -4.86 -2.76
C GLY A 97 -3.03 -5.89 -2.11
N GLN A 98 -3.37 -7.16 -2.31
CA GLN A 98 -2.44 -8.24 -2.08
C GLN A 98 -1.82 -8.66 -3.41
N SER A 99 -0.50 -8.74 -3.47
CA SER A 99 0.22 -9.22 -4.64
C SER A 99 0.53 -10.70 -4.53
N ALA A 100 0.63 -11.36 -5.70
CA ALA A 100 1.15 -12.71 -5.86
C ALA A 100 0.39 -13.77 -5.06
N ASP A 101 -0.85 -14.01 -5.43
CA ASP A 101 -1.61 -15.14 -4.94
C ASP A 101 -1.66 -16.25 -6.00
N PHE A 102 -1.45 -17.50 -5.59
CA PHE A 102 -1.41 -18.66 -6.49
C PHE A 102 -2.48 -19.66 -6.06
N TYR A 103 -3.19 -20.21 -7.03
CA TYR A 103 -4.28 -21.14 -6.78
C TYR A 103 -3.89 -22.55 -7.22
N THR A 104 -4.07 -23.52 -6.34
CA THR A 104 -3.72 -24.93 -6.58
C THR A 104 -4.91 -25.78 -7.01
N GLY A 105 -6.09 -25.18 -7.14
CA GLY A 105 -7.32 -25.83 -7.56
C GLY A 105 -8.55 -25.06 -7.13
N TYR A 106 -9.73 -25.60 -7.46
CA TYR A 106 -11.01 -24.94 -7.21
C TYR A 106 -11.27 -24.68 -5.73
N ASP A 107 -11.03 -25.67 -4.88
CA ASP A 107 -11.30 -25.53 -3.44
C ASP A 107 -10.41 -24.43 -2.82
N HIS A 108 -9.11 -24.42 -3.15
CA HIS A 108 -8.21 -23.35 -2.71
C HIS A 108 -8.64 -21.98 -3.24
N LEU A 109 -9.11 -21.89 -4.49
CA LEU A 109 -9.66 -20.64 -5.01
C LEU A 109 -10.87 -20.15 -4.20
N MET A 110 -11.77 -21.05 -3.80
CA MET A 110 -12.94 -20.71 -2.99
C MET A 110 -12.56 -20.23 -1.58
N GLU A 111 -11.57 -20.86 -0.95
CA GLU A 111 -10.99 -20.40 0.31
C GLU A 111 -10.40 -18.98 0.18
N ARG A 112 -9.66 -18.73 -0.92
CA ARG A 112 -9.13 -17.39 -1.20
C ARG A 112 -10.22 -16.36 -1.46
N CYS A 113 -11.31 -16.72 -2.12
CA CYS A 113 -12.46 -15.81 -2.29
C CYS A 113 -13.09 -15.42 -0.95
N ALA A 114 -13.25 -16.37 -0.03
CA ALA A 114 -13.74 -16.08 1.32
C ALA A 114 -12.78 -15.13 2.09
N TYR A 115 -11.49 -15.37 2.00
CA TYR A 115 -10.47 -14.49 2.56
C TYR A 115 -10.51 -13.09 1.94
N TYR A 116 -10.64 -12.95 0.61
CA TYR A 116 -10.72 -11.65 -0.05
C TYR A 116 -11.96 -10.86 0.37
N ASN A 117 -13.09 -11.54 0.55
CA ASN A 117 -14.30 -10.92 1.06
C ASN A 117 -14.08 -10.40 2.48
N TRP A 118 -13.47 -11.20 3.36
CA TRP A 118 -13.15 -10.80 4.73
C TRP A 118 -12.23 -9.55 4.76
N VAL A 119 -11.14 -9.55 3.99
CA VAL A 119 -10.25 -8.38 3.90
C VAL A 119 -10.99 -7.16 3.35
N GLY A 120 -11.79 -7.37 2.28
CA GLY A 120 -12.56 -6.31 1.65
C GLY A 120 -13.56 -5.66 2.59
N GLU A 121 -14.29 -6.45 3.39
CA GLU A 121 -15.23 -5.96 4.39
C GLU A 121 -14.51 -5.14 5.48
N LYS A 122 -13.39 -5.63 5.99
CA LYS A 122 -12.58 -4.92 6.99
C LYS A 122 -12.10 -3.56 6.47
N LEU A 123 -11.55 -3.52 5.26
CA LEU A 123 -11.06 -2.29 4.66
C LEU A 123 -12.19 -1.31 4.31
N ALA A 124 -13.32 -1.81 3.80
CA ALA A 124 -14.47 -0.99 3.42
C ALA A 124 -15.07 -0.25 4.61
N ALA A 125 -15.08 -0.85 5.81
CA ALA A 125 -15.52 -0.21 7.03
C ALA A 125 -14.71 1.06 7.39
N HIS A 126 -13.49 1.20 6.82
CA HIS A 126 -12.60 2.35 7.00
C HIS A 126 -12.42 3.18 5.72
N GLY A 127 -13.31 3.01 4.74
CA GLY A 127 -13.31 3.81 3.50
C GLY A 127 -12.20 3.44 2.51
N MET A 128 -11.62 2.26 2.64
CA MET A 128 -10.64 1.70 1.72
C MET A 128 -11.23 0.57 0.87
N GLN A 129 -10.69 0.35 -0.31
CA GLN A 129 -11.10 -0.73 -1.19
C GLN A 129 -9.96 -1.75 -1.33
N PHE A 130 -10.29 -3.03 -1.19
CA PHE A 130 -9.36 -4.12 -1.45
C PHE A 130 -9.27 -4.42 -2.94
N LEU A 131 -8.05 -4.63 -3.42
CA LEU A 131 -7.74 -5.00 -4.79
C LEU A 131 -6.94 -6.31 -4.81
N ILE A 132 -7.15 -7.10 -5.85
CA ILE A 132 -6.36 -8.30 -6.11
C ILE A 132 -5.42 -7.98 -7.27
N HIS A 133 -4.12 -8.18 -7.03
CA HIS A 133 -3.10 -8.06 -8.05
C HIS A 133 -2.80 -9.44 -8.61
N ASN A 134 -3.12 -9.67 -9.85
CA ASN A 134 -2.76 -10.87 -10.59
C ASN A 134 -1.42 -10.70 -11.31
N HIS A 135 -0.65 -11.76 -11.36
CA HIS A 135 0.58 -11.84 -12.14
C HIS A 135 0.35 -12.58 -13.46
#